data_1189469a8ca1a3da1dcf61205dac0dd5
#
_entry.id   1189469a8ca1a3da1dcf61205dac0dd5
#
_cell.length_a   1.000
_cell.length_b   1.000
_cell.length_c   1.000
_cell.angle_alpha   90.00
_cell.angle_beta   90.00
_cell.angle_gamma   90.00
#
_symmetry.space_group_name_H-M   'P 1'
#
loop_
_entity.id
_entity.type
_entity.pdbx_description
1 polymer ?
#
loop_
_entity_poly.entity_id
_entity_poly.type
_entity_poly.pdbx_seq_one_letter_code
_entity_poly.pdbx_strand_id
1 'polypeptide(L)'
;DASLAGKWLCYGKNSAQEVFEADEGNYLNATTCYVGKDGKLRVGVKMSGVTWGAAWVVFDNFQVEYLGADNMDGAQTALDALIREANEMLVSDALTTQEAKDGLSKAIEAASGVGELTPEIYEEQTEALNAAIKLGQESMDAAAALEDKAIVHSDRLSGTGEASYEAYVGTEGHGELETLVGEILDNKIADAGIFATLDEISGYSVGLDKAYSKMLSAHIDFTTASKDEPVDATGLIVNPSFQTKTENEQGEIVDTQSGEGWTI
;
A
#
# COMPACT_ATOMS: atom_id res chain seq x y z
N ASP A 1 4.45 -6.15 -18.70
CA ASP A 1 4.99 -7.12 -19.64
C ASP A 1 6.46 -6.81 -19.92
N ALA A 2 7.36 -7.72 -19.54
CA ALA A 2 8.79 -7.55 -19.73
C ALA A 2 9.19 -7.39 -21.21
N SER A 3 8.35 -7.83 -22.14
CA SER A 3 8.57 -7.64 -23.59
C SER A 3 8.49 -6.19 -24.02
N LEU A 4 7.92 -5.31 -23.20
CA LEU A 4 7.76 -3.89 -23.46
C LEU A 4 8.74 -3.03 -22.67
N ALA A 5 9.51 -3.61 -21.76
CA ALA A 5 10.54 -2.90 -21.04
C ALA A 5 11.57 -2.35 -22.03
N GLY A 6 11.71 -1.04 -22.08
CA GLY A 6 12.63 -0.36 -23.00
C GLY A 6 12.08 -0.02 -24.40
N LYS A 7 10.85 -0.37 -24.72
CA LYS A 7 10.17 0.14 -25.93
C LYS A 7 9.53 1.49 -25.64
N TRP A 8 10.34 2.47 -25.40
CA TRP A 8 9.90 3.78 -24.97
C TRP A 8 9.90 4.80 -26.09
N LEU A 9 8.74 5.34 -26.41
CA LEU A 9 8.57 6.76 -26.46
C LEU A 9 9.30 7.47 -27.57
N CYS A 10 8.57 7.81 -28.54
CA CYS A 10 8.97 8.84 -29.49
C CYS A 10 9.05 10.21 -28.83
N TYR A 11 10.15 10.52 -28.22
CA TYR A 11 10.49 11.90 -27.92
C TYR A 11 10.64 12.67 -29.25
N GLY A 12 9.96 13.80 -29.34
CA GLY A 12 10.10 14.73 -30.47
C GLY A 12 9.06 14.57 -31.58
N LYS A 13 8.04 13.74 -31.41
CA LYS A 13 6.89 13.72 -32.31
C LYS A 13 5.78 14.65 -31.80
N ASN A 14 5.12 15.33 -32.73
CA ASN A 14 4.12 16.35 -32.41
C ASN A 14 2.72 15.80 -32.15
N SER A 15 2.47 14.54 -32.53
CA SER A 15 1.19 13.89 -32.29
C SER A 15 1.32 12.39 -32.08
N ALA A 16 0.39 11.80 -31.33
CA ALA A 16 0.31 10.36 -31.16
C ALA A 16 0.05 9.64 -32.50
N GLN A 17 -0.72 10.26 -33.40
CA GLN A 17 -1.01 9.73 -34.72
C GLN A 17 0.27 9.56 -35.55
N GLU A 18 1.13 10.59 -35.60
CA GLU A 18 2.41 10.50 -36.33
C GLU A 18 3.32 9.41 -35.77
N VAL A 19 3.25 9.19 -34.47
CA VAL A 19 4.01 8.13 -33.80
C VAL A 19 3.49 6.75 -34.23
N PHE A 20 2.19 6.52 -34.19
CA PHE A 20 1.61 5.25 -34.60
C PHE A 20 1.78 4.96 -36.09
N GLU A 21 1.66 5.97 -36.95
CA GLU A 21 1.84 5.84 -38.39
C GLU A 21 3.30 5.56 -38.79
N ALA A 22 4.27 6.11 -38.05
CA ALA A 22 5.69 5.96 -38.33
C ALA A 22 6.30 4.66 -37.77
N ASP A 23 5.58 3.95 -36.92
CA ASP A 23 6.18 2.91 -36.06
C ASP A 23 6.20 1.50 -36.67
N GLU A 24 5.58 1.29 -37.82
CA GLU A 24 5.58 0.00 -38.50
C GLU A 24 5.18 -1.21 -37.61
N GLY A 25 4.33 -0.96 -36.60
CA GLY A 25 3.82 -2.00 -35.73
C GLY A 25 4.57 -2.23 -34.42
N ASN A 26 5.59 -1.42 -34.07
CA ASN A 26 6.31 -1.56 -32.80
C ASN A 26 5.45 -1.24 -31.56
N TYR A 27 4.35 -0.49 -31.72
CA TYR A 27 3.38 -0.23 -30.66
C TYR A 27 2.25 -1.25 -30.59
N LEU A 28 2.26 -2.25 -31.46
CA LEU A 28 1.32 -3.35 -31.37
C LEU A 28 1.72 -4.27 -30.22
N ASN A 29 0.79 -4.48 -29.31
CA ASN A 29 0.95 -5.34 -28.17
C ASN A 29 -0.11 -6.42 -28.20
N ALA A 30 0.30 -7.66 -28.11
CA ALA A 30 -0.60 -8.80 -27.99
C ALA A 30 -0.30 -9.56 -26.71
N THR A 31 -1.34 -9.99 -26.04
CA THR A 31 -1.24 -10.90 -24.91
C THR A 31 -2.34 -11.93 -25.00
N THR A 32 -2.03 -13.16 -24.63
CA THR A 32 -3.03 -14.22 -24.52
C THR A 32 -3.46 -14.33 -23.07
N CYS A 33 -4.75 -14.43 -22.83
CA CYS A 33 -5.31 -14.59 -21.50
C CYS A 33 -6.34 -15.70 -21.48
N TYR A 34 -6.48 -16.33 -20.35
CA TYR A 34 -7.53 -17.30 -20.08
C TYR A 34 -8.74 -16.59 -19.48
N VAL A 35 -9.93 -16.89 -20.01
CA VAL A 35 -11.19 -16.39 -19.45
C VAL A 35 -11.77 -17.46 -18.55
N GLY A 36 -11.80 -17.21 -17.24
CA GLY A 36 -12.30 -18.14 -16.25
C GLY A 36 -13.80 -18.44 -16.37
N LYS A 37 -14.34 -19.20 -15.42
CA LYS A 37 -15.75 -19.67 -15.40
C LYS A 37 -16.78 -18.55 -15.41
N ASP A 38 -16.43 -17.35 -14.95
CA ASP A 38 -17.31 -16.19 -14.95
C ASP A 38 -17.54 -15.61 -16.36
N GLY A 39 -16.77 -16.07 -17.35
CA GLY A 39 -16.87 -15.64 -18.75
C GLY A 39 -16.54 -14.17 -18.98
N LYS A 40 -15.86 -13.50 -18.04
CA LYS A 40 -15.57 -12.07 -18.11
C LYS A 40 -14.12 -11.82 -18.49
N LEU A 41 -13.94 -10.95 -19.46
CA LEU A 41 -12.65 -10.40 -19.85
C LEU A 41 -12.65 -8.89 -19.59
N ARG A 42 -11.68 -8.41 -18.80
CA ARG A 42 -11.45 -6.97 -18.64
C ARG A 42 -10.21 -6.60 -19.43
N VAL A 43 -10.38 -5.71 -20.40
CA VAL A 43 -9.30 -5.17 -21.23
C VAL A 43 -9.11 -3.70 -20.87
N GLY A 44 -7.87 -3.27 -20.73
CA GLY A 44 -7.59 -1.87 -20.39
C GLY A 44 -6.10 -1.58 -20.22
N VAL A 45 -5.80 -0.34 -19.86
CA VAL A 45 -4.46 0.13 -19.55
C VAL A 45 -4.46 0.62 -18.10
N LYS A 46 -3.45 0.20 -17.34
CA LYS A 46 -3.21 0.66 -15.97
C LYS A 46 -1.91 1.45 -15.95
N MET A 47 -1.96 2.66 -15.44
CA MET A 47 -0.78 3.46 -15.12
C MET A 47 -0.49 3.34 -13.63
N SER A 48 0.76 3.15 -13.25
CA SER A 48 1.21 3.10 -11.87
C SER A 48 2.49 3.91 -11.71
N GLY A 49 2.77 4.40 -10.49
CA GLY A 49 3.97 5.19 -10.20
C GLY A 49 4.00 6.57 -10.85
N VAL A 50 2.84 7.13 -11.18
CA VAL A 50 2.75 8.46 -11.78
C VAL A 50 2.80 9.51 -10.68
N THR A 51 3.86 10.31 -10.67
CA THR A 51 4.11 11.33 -9.65
C THR A 51 3.85 12.77 -10.12
N TRP A 52 3.43 12.97 -11.37
CA TRP A 52 3.15 14.32 -11.88
C TRP A 52 1.87 14.37 -12.72
N GLY A 53 1.15 15.47 -12.61
CA GLY A 53 -0.15 15.69 -13.24
C GLY A 53 -0.15 15.83 -14.77
N ALA A 54 1.00 15.64 -15.44
CA ALA A 54 1.11 15.70 -16.91
C ALA A 54 1.30 14.31 -17.56
N ALA A 55 1.15 13.24 -16.81
CA ALA A 55 1.28 11.90 -17.36
C ALA A 55 0.01 11.49 -18.13
N TRP A 56 0.20 11.01 -19.34
CA TRP A 56 -0.89 10.54 -20.19
C TRP A 56 -0.45 9.33 -21.01
N VAL A 57 -1.40 8.52 -21.43
CA VAL A 57 -1.20 7.39 -22.32
C VAL A 57 -2.21 7.45 -23.46
N VAL A 58 -1.77 7.12 -24.66
CA VAL A 58 -2.64 6.98 -25.83
C VAL A 58 -2.68 5.51 -26.22
N PHE A 59 -3.88 5.03 -26.43
CA PHE A 59 -4.13 3.65 -26.89
C PHE A 59 -5.31 3.66 -27.86
N ASP A 60 -5.29 2.73 -28.80
CA ASP A 60 -6.31 2.58 -29.83
C ASP A 60 -6.40 1.12 -30.27
N ASN A 61 -7.44 0.76 -31.03
CA ASN A 61 -7.62 -0.47 -31.74
C ASN A 61 -7.51 -1.76 -30.89
N PHE A 62 -8.25 -1.80 -29.77
CA PHE A 62 -8.38 -3.03 -29.00
C PHE A 62 -9.05 -4.13 -29.86
N GLN A 63 -8.38 -5.25 -30.01
CA GLN A 63 -8.87 -6.43 -30.72
C GLN A 63 -8.87 -7.62 -29.78
N VAL A 64 -9.84 -8.51 -29.95
CA VAL A 64 -9.94 -9.76 -29.20
C VAL A 64 -10.09 -10.89 -30.21
N GLU A 65 -9.23 -11.90 -30.12
CA GLU A 65 -9.30 -13.13 -30.87
C GLU A 65 -9.60 -14.30 -29.94
N TYR A 66 -10.59 -15.12 -30.29
CA TYR A 66 -10.91 -16.29 -29.50
C TYR A 66 -10.15 -17.50 -30.04
N LEU A 67 -9.27 -18.08 -29.22
CA LEU A 67 -8.36 -19.16 -29.59
C LEU A 67 -8.93 -20.59 -29.29
N GLY A 68 -10.14 -20.67 -28.77
CA GLY A 68 -10.79 -21.93 -28.42
C GLY A 68 -10.89 -22.14 -26.89
N ALA A 69 -11.77 -23.06 -26.50
CA ALA A 69 -12.02 -23.35 -25.08
C ALA A 69 -10.93 -24.22 -24.43
N ASP A 70 -10.23 -25.02 -25.23
CA ASP A 70 -9.27 -26.01 -24.73
C ASP A 70 -7.82 -25.51 -24.79
N ASN A 71 -7.61 -24.24 -25.15
CA ASN A 71 -6.26 -23.66 -25.22
C ASN A 71 -5.82 -23.13 -23.86
N MET A 72 -4.98 -23.88 -23.16
CA MET A 72 -4.40 -23.52 -21.87
C MET A 72 -3.12 -22.67 -21.99
N ASP A 73 -2.61 -22.34 -23.18
CA ASP A 73 -1.38 -21.56 -23.36
C ASP A 73 -1.53 -20.16 -22.76
N GLY A 74 -2.71 -19.55 -22.91
CA GLY A 74 -3.02 -18.27 -22.29
C GLY A 74 -3.11 -18.35 -20.77
N ALA A 75 -3.62 -19.44 -20.24
CA ALA A 75 -3.67 -19.68 -18.80
C ALA A 75 -2.26 -19.87 -18.24
N GLN A 76 -1.41 -20.63 -18.90
CA GLN A 76 0.00 -20.80 -18.51
C GLN A 76 0.73 -19.45 -18.51
N THR A 77 0.58 -18.67 -19.57
CA THR A 77 1.22 -17.34 -19.66
C THR A 77 0.75 -16.41 -18.53
N ALA A 78 -0.52 -16.45 -18.18
CA ALA A 78 -1.07 -15.64 -17.10
C ALA A 78 -0.58 -16.11 -15.72
N LEU A 79 -0.51 -17.42 -15.52
CA LEU A 79 0.02 -17.99 -14.27
C LEU A 79 1.50 -17.64 -14.08
N ASP A 80 2.31 -17.77 -15.14
CA ASP A 80 3.73 -17.40 -15.13
C ASP A 80 3.94 -15.91 -14.81
N ALA A 81 3.03 -15.05 -15.29
CA ALA A 81 3.06 -13.61 -14.97
C ALA A 81 2.77 -13.35 -13.49
N LEU A 82 1.79 -14.04 -12.90
CA LEU A 82 1.49 -13.93 -11.46
C LEU A 82 2.62 -14.49 -10.59
N ILE A 83 3.21 -15.62 -10.99
CA ILE A 83 4.38 -16.19 -10.31
C ILE A 83 5.53 -15.17 -10.30
N ARG A 84 5.77 -14.49 -11.42
CA ARG A 84 6.82 -13.46 -11.51
C ARG A 84 6.51 -12.29 -10.61
N GLU A 85 5.27 -11.76 -10.61
CA GLU A 85 4.83 -10.67 -9.75
C GLU A 85 5.01 -11.03 -8.26
N ALA A 86 4.59 -12.24 -7.88
CA ALA A 86 4.76 -12.74 -6.53
C ALA A 86 6.23 -12.87 -6.12
N ASN A 87 7.11 -13.32 -7.04
CA ASN A 87 8.55 -13.40 -6.79
C ASN A 87 9.19 -12.01 -6.65
N GLU A 88 8.80 -11.04 -7.49
CA GLU A 88 9.26 -9.65 -7.38
C GLU A 88 8.88 -9.03 -6.04
N MET A 89 7.67 -9.31 -5.56
CA MET A 89 7.21 -8.86 -4.25
C MET A 89 7.96 -9.57 -3.12
N LEU A 90 8.19 -10.87 -3.22
CA LEU A 90 8.88 -11.67 -2.20
C LEU A 90 10.30 -11.18 -1.90
N VAL A 91 11.01 -10.69 -2.93
CA VAL A 91 12.37 -10.15 -2.80
C VAL A 91 12.42 -8.64 -2.54
N SER A 92 11.27 -8.00 -2.41
CA SER A 92 11.19 -6.57 -2.12
C SER A 92 11.59 -6.29 -0.66
N ASP A 93 12.47 -5.32 -0.46
CA ASP A 93 12.85 -4.85 0.88
C ASP A 93 11.66 -4.19 1.62
N ALA A 94 10.65 -3.74 0.87
CA ALA A 94 9.43 -3.17 1.45
C ALA A 94 8.50 -4.23 2.05
N LEU A 95 8.71 -5.52 1.75
CA LEU A 95 7.89 -6.60 2.30
C LEU A 95 8.32 -6.93 3.74
N THR A 96 7.52 -6.51 4.70
CA THR A 96 7.89 -6.40 6.11
C THR A 96 7.23 -7.41 7.05
N THR A 97 6.33 -8.31 6.58
CA THR A 97 5.76 -9.35 7.44
C THR A 97 6.22 -10.76 7.05
N GLN A 98 6.51 -11.58 8.06
CA GLN A 98 6.87 -13.00 7.85
C GLN A 98 5.69 -13.77 7.27
N GLU A 99 4.48 -13.49 7.75
CA GLU A 99 3.25 -14.09 7.24
C GLU A 99 3.08 -13.90 5.73
N ALA A 100 3.31 -12.68 5.22
CA ALA A 100 3.23 -12.41 3.79
C ALA A 100 4.35 -13.11 3.00
N LYS A 101 5.58 -13.13 3.54
CA LYS A 101 6.70 -13.86 2.92
C LYS A 101 6.43 -15.35 2.81
N ASP A 102 5.93 -15.96 3.88
CA ASP A 102 5.59 -17.38 3.91
C ASP A 102 4.42 -17.69 2.98
N GLY A 103 3.40 -16.82 2.94
CA GLY A 103 2.26 -16.93 2.04
C GLY A 103 2.67 -16.89 0.58
N LEU A 104 3.49 -15.90 0.19
CA LEU A 104 4.03 -15.78 -1.17
C LEU A 104 4.88 -16.98 -1.54
N SER A 105 5.83 -17.39 -0.68
CA SER A 105 6.71 -18.54 -0.93
C SER A 105 5.90 -19.82 -1.18
N LYS A 106 4.89 -20.07 -0.34
CA LYS A 106 4.02 -21.23 -0.47
C LYS A 106 3.19 -21.20 -1.76
N ALA A 107 2.62 -20.05 -2.11
CA ALA A 107 1.82 -19.91 -3.32
C ALA A 107 2.68 -20.06 -4.58
N ILE A 108 3.89 -19.49 -4.60
CA ILE A 108 4.86 -19.63 -5.69
C ILE A 108 5.29 -21.08 -5.87
N GLU A 109 5.64 -21.78 -4.77
CA GLU A 109 6.05 -23.18 -4.82
C GLU A 109 4.93 -24.07 -5.38
N ALA A 110 3.70 -23.89 -4.91
CA ALA A 110 2.54 -24.63 -5.38
C ALA A 110 2.28 -24.40 -6.88
N ALA A 111 2.27 -23.14 -7.32
CA ALA A 111 2.00 -22.79 -8.71
C ALA A 111 3.12 -23.24 -9.66
N SER A 112 4.38 -23.12 -9.23
CA SER A 112 5.54 -23.55 -10.04
C SER A 112 5.68 -25.07 -10.12
N GLY A 113 5.10 -25.80 -9.18
CA GLY A 113 5.13 -27.28 -9.14
C GLY A 113 4.05 -27.95 -9.99
N VAL A 114 3.18 -27.18 -10.66
CA VAL A 114 2.12 -27.73 -11.51
C VAL A 114 2.72 -28.41 -12.75
N GLY A 115 2.37 -29.68 -12.96
CA GLY A 115 2.83 -30.44 -14.14
C GLY A 115 1.95 -30.20 -15.37
N GLU A 116 0.66 -30.54 -15.29
CA GLU A 116 -0.31 -30.31 -16.35
C GLU A 116 -1.35 -29.32 -15.85
N LEU A 117 -1.52 -28.22 -16.59
CA LEU A 117 -2.46 -27.17 -16.21
C LEU A 117 -3.86 -27.52 -16.73
N THR A 118 -4.82 -27.65 -15.80
CA THR A 118 -6.24 -27.74 -16.10
C THR A 118 -6.97 -26.46 -15.69
N PRO A 119 -8.19 -26.20 -16.17
CA PRO A 119 -8.96 -25.04 -15.74
C PRO A 119 -9.12 -24.94 -14.22
N GLU A 120 -9.35 -26.05 -13.54
CA GLU A 120 -9.53 -26.12 -12.09
C GLU A 120 -8.23 -25.78 -11.35
N ILE A 121 -7.10 -26.35 -11.81
CA ILE A 121 -5.78 -26.06 -11.24
C ILE A 121 -5.40 -24.59 -11.47
N TYR A 122 -5.67 -24.07 -12.66
CA TYR A 122 -5.43 -22.66 -12.96
C TYR A 122 -6.18 -21.73 -12.00
N GLU A 123 -7.47 -21.99 -11.79
CA GLU A 123 -8.28 -21.18 -10.88
C GLU A 123 -7.75 -21.26 -9.44
N GLU A 124 -7.43 -22.45 -8.95
CA GLU A 124 -6.89 -22.65 -7.60
C GLU A 124 -5.55 -21.91 -7.42
N GLN A 125 -4.62 -22.06 -8.37
CA GLN A 125 -3.30 -21.44 -8.24
C GLN A 125 -3.36 -19.92 -8.41
N THR A 126 -4.19 -19.40 -9.31
CA THR A 126 -4.36 -17.95 -9.47
C THR A 126 -5.05 -17.32 -8.26
N GLU A 127 -6.02 -17.98 -7.65
CA GLU A 127 -6.66 -17.50 -6.42
C GLU A 127 -5.65 -17.46 -5.26
N ALA A 128 -4.85 -18.52 -5.09
CA ALA A 128 -3.82 -18.57 -4.05
C ALA A 128 -2.73 -17.49 -4.23
N LEU A 129 -2.23 -17.31 -5.46
CA LEU A 129 -1.23 -16.27 -5.77
C LEU A 129 -1.79 -14.87 -5.55
N ASN A 130 -3.00 -14.59 -6.05
CA ASN A 130 -3.63 -13.28 -5.86
C ASN A 130 -3.89 -12.97 -4.37
N ALA A 131 -4.29 -13.95 -3.58
CA ALA A 131 -4.46 -13.79 -2.14
C ALA A 131 -3.12 -13.47 -1.44
N ALA A 132 -2.05 -14.17 -1.83
CA ALA A 132 -0.71 -13.93 -1.28
C ALA A 132 -0.14 -12.57 -1.69
N ILE A 133 -0.30 -12.17 -2.95
CA ILE A 133 0.10 -10.84 -3.46
C ILE A 133 -0.67 -9.73 -2.72
N LYS A 134 -1.98 -9.91 -2.53
CA LYS A 134 -2.80 -8.96 -1.77
C LYS A 134 -2.32 -8.80 -0.34
N LEU A 135 -2.06 -9.92 0.35
CA LEU A 135 -1.51 -9.88 1.72
C LEU A 135 -0.15 -9.18 1.76
N GLY A 136 0.71 -9.44 0.76
CA GLY A 136 1.98 -8.74 0.61
C GLY A 136 1.81 -7.23 0.47
N GLN A 137 0.89 -6.77 -0.38
CA GLN A 137 0.60 -5.35 -0.55
C GLN A 137 0.04 -4.72 0.74
N GLU A 138 -0.91 -5.39 1.39
CA GLU A 138 -1.46 -4.93 2.68
C GLU A 138 -0.37 -4.83 3.76
N SER A 139 0.59 -5.76 3.76
CA SER A 139 1.76 -5.72 4.65
C SER A 139 2.64 -4.50 4.41
N MET A 140 2.95 -4.22 3.14
CA MET A 140 3.78 -3.07 2.76
C MET A 140 3.09 -1.75 3.11
N ASP A 141 1.81 -1.62 2.79
CA ASP A 141 1.02 -0.40 3.06
C ASP A 141 0.88 -0.15 4.56
N ALA A 142 0.62 -1.21 5.34
CA ALA A 142 0.48 -1.10 6.79
C ALA A 142 1.81 -0.72 7.48
N ALA A 143 2.93 -1.28 7.03
CA ALA A 143 4.24 -0.94 7.57
C ALA A 143 4.64 0.51 7.24
N ALA A 144 4.40 0.96 6.01
CA ALA A 144 4.64 2.35 5.62
C ALA A 144 3.81 3.33 6.45
N ALA A 145 2.52 3.02 6.67
CA ALA A 145 1.66 3.85 7.50
C ALA A 145 2.11 3.88 8.97
N LEU A 146 2.61 2.75 9.50
CA LEU A 146 3.16 2.71 10.86
C LEU A 146 4.46 3.52 10.96
N GLU A 147 5.34 3.43 9.96
CA GLU A 147 6.59 4.20 9.89
C GLU A 147 6.31 5.70 9.88
N ASP A 148 5.42 6.16 8.98
CA ASP A 148 5.01 7.57 8.89
C ASP A 148 4.49 8.08 10.25
N LYS A 149 3.65 7.28 10.89
CA LYS A 149 3.11 7.61 12.22
C LYS A 149 4.19 7.70 13.28
N ALA A 150 5.14 6.77 13.30
CA ALA A 150 6.25 6.76 14.23
C ALA A 150 7.20 7.95 14.00
N ILE A 151 7.48 8.32 12.75
CA ILE A 151 8.28 9.50 12.39
C ILE A 151 7.63 10.77 12.92
N VAL A 152 6.33 10.95 12.74
CA VAL A 152 5.60 12.13 13.27
C VAL A 152 5.76 12.25 14.78
N HIS A 153 5.68 11.14 15.52
CA HIS A 153 5.90 11.16 16.95
C HIS A 153 7.37 11.38 17.32
N SER A 154 8.32 10.79 16.58
CA SER A 154 9.76 10.98 16.77
C SER A 154 10.16 12.46 16.66
N ASP A 155 9.68 13.13 15.61
CA ASP A 155 9.95 14.55 15.38
C ASP A 155 9.43 15.43 16.52
N ARG A 156 8.27 15.09 17.08
CA ARG A 156 7.68 15.82 18.20
C ARG A 156 8.33 15.51 19.54
N LEU A 157 8.79 14.27 19.74
CA LEU A 157 9.53 13.87 20.94
C LEU A 157 10.90 14.58 21.03
N SER A 158 11.58 14.75 19.87
CA SER A 158 12.89 15.41 19.78
C SER A 158 12.80 16.92 19.56
N GLY A 159 11.61 17.44 19.26
CA GLY A 159 11.37 18.84 18.94
C GLY A 159 11.32 19.74 20.19
N THR A 160 11.32 21.05 19.94
CA THR A 160 11.13 22.10 20.95
C THR A 160 10.00 23.04 20.48
N GLY A 161 9.30 23.66 21.44
CA GLY A 161 8.23 24.61 21.17
C GLY A 161 6.83 23.99 21.17
N GLU A 162 5.82 24.74 20.68
CA GLU A 162 4.40 24.40 20.84
C GLU A 162 3.99 23.08 20.14
N ALA A 163 4.68 22.68 19.06
CA ALA A 163 4.39 21.44 18.35
C ALA A 163 5.12 20.23 18.93
N SER A 164 5.99 20.42 19.93
CA SER A 164 6.78 19.36 20.58
C SER A 164 6.04 18.75 21.75
N TYR A 165 6.57 17.62 22.23
CA TYR A 165 6.10 16.99 23.48
C TYR A 165 6.91 17.37 24.71
N GLU A 166 7.70 18.46 24.64
CA GLU A 166 8.58 18.93 25.71
C GLU A 166 7.82 19.14 27.07
N ALA A 167 6.58 19.66 27.00
CA ALA A 167 5.74 19.87 28.17
C ALA A 167 5.36 18.57 28.89
N TYR A 168 5.44 17.42 28.24
CA TYR A 168 5.03 16.12 28.76
C TYR A 168 6.21 15.25 29.22
N VAL A 169 7.43 15.76 29.13
CA VAL A 169 8.63 15.03 29.58
C VAL A 169 8.49 14.61 31.04
N GLY A 170 8.79 13.34 31.31
CA GLY A 170 8.65 12.71 32.62
C GLY A 170 7.27 12.14 32.94
N THR A 171 6.28 12.31 32.08
CA THR A 171 5.01 11.56 32.19
C THR A 171 5.19 10.13 31.72
N GLU A 172 4.38 9.22 32.29
CA GLU A 172 4.42 7.80 31.90
C GLU A 172 4.09 7.59 30.41
N GLY A 173 3.07 8.31 29.90
CA GLY A 173 2.70 8.24 28.49
C GLY A 173 3.78 8.72 27.53
N HIS A 174 4.57 9.75 27.93
CA HIS A 174 5.72 10.21 27.15
C HIS A 174 6.79 9.12 27.05
N GLY A 175 7.17 8.48 28.17
CA GLY A 175 8.16 7.41 28.17
C GLY A 175 7.70 6.16 27.41
N GLU A 176 6.41 5.80 27.48
CA GLU A 176 5.84 4.73 26.67
C GLU A 176 5.89 5.03 25.18
N LEU A 177 5.53 6.27 24.80
CA LEU A 177 5.55 6.71 23.40
C LEU A 177 6.98 6.72 22.85
N GLU A 178 7.94 7.25 23.59
CA GLU A 178 9.38 7.25 23.23
C GLU A 178 9.89 5.82 23.01
N THR A 179 9.54 4.91 23.92
CA THR A 179 9.94 3.50 23.82
C THR A 179 9.37 2.83 22.56
N LEU A 180 8.06 3.02 22.30
CA LEU A 180 7.40 2.43 21.13
C LEU A 180 7.95 3.00 19.82
N VAL A 181 8.16 4.31 19.75
CA VAL A 181 8.75 4.96 18.57
C VAL A 181 10.15 4.42 18.29
N GLY A 182 11.01 4.31 19.32
CA GLY A 182 12.34 3.73 19.18
C GLY A 182 12.29 2.27 18.73
N GLU A 183 11.40 1.46 19.33
CA GLU A 183 11.24 0.05 18.94
C GLU A 183 10.81 -0.09 17.47
N ILE A 184 9.87 0.73 17.02
CA ILE A 184 9.40 0.70 15.64
C ILE A 184 10.50 1.14 14.68
N LEU A 185 11.08 2.32 14.88
CA LEU A 185 12.02 2.89 13.92
C LEU A 185 13.39 2.22 13.94
N ASP A 186 13.92 1.90 15.11
CA ASP A 186 15.28 1.37 15.23
C ASP A 186 15.35 -0.14 15.02
N ASN A 187 14.35 -0.90 15.51
CA ASN A 187 14.42 -2.35 15.48
C ASN A 187 13.56 -2.98 14.39
N LYS A 188 12.38 -2.41 14.09
CA LYS A 188 11.44 -3.02 13.14
C LYS A 188 11.60 -2.48 11.71
N ILE A 189 11.98 -1.23 11.56
CA ILE A 189 12.12 -0.60 10.24
C ILE A 189 13.58 -0.53 9.80
N ALA A 190 14.48 0.07 10.60
CA ALA A 190 15.87 0.32 10.19
C ALA A 190 16.68 -0.97 10.00
N ASP A 191 16.45 -1.99 10.81
CA ASP A 191 17.19 -3.26 10.74
C ASP A 191 16.59 -4.25 9.71
N ALA A 192 15.75 -3.77 8.77
CA ALA A 192 14.92 -4.63 7.93
C ALA A 192 14.16 -5.67 8.79
N GLY A 193 13.74 -5.23 9.97
CA GLY A 193 13.02 -6.04 10.93
C GLY A 193 11.72 -6.50 10.33
N ILE A 194 11.41 -7.73 10.59
CA ILE A 194 10.19 -8.33 10.11
C ILE A 194 9.18 -8.35 11.25
N PHE A 195 7.99 -7.85 10.96
CA PHE A 195 6.84 -8.12 11.79
C PHE A 195 6.38 -9.56 11.57
N ALA A 196 5.84 -10.21 12.59
CA ALA A 196 5.32 -11.56 12.41
C ALA A 196 4.08 -11.56 11.52
N THR A 197 3.15 -10.64 11.77
CA THR A 197 1.84 -10.56 11.11
C THR A 197 1.39 -9.11 10.92
N LEU A 198 0.33 -8.91 10.13
CA LEU A 198 -0.39 -7.64 10.06
C LEU A 198 -0.98 -7.20 11.41
N ASP A 199 -1.42 -8.16 12.24
CA ASP A 199 -1.94 -7.86 13.58
C ASP A 199 -0.87 -7.26 14.49
N GLU A 200 0.39 -7.67 14.35
CA GLU A 200 1.51 -7.07 15.08
C GLU A 200 1.69 -5.60 14.69
N ILE A 201 1.67 -5.27 13.39
CA ILE A 201 1.73 -3.88 12.90
C ILE A 201 0.58 -3.05 13.47
N SER A 202 -0.63 -3.59 13.41
CA SER A 202 -1.82 -2.96 13.99
C SER A 202 -1.67 -2.75 15.51
N GLY A 203 -1.09 -3.72 16.22
CA GLY A 203 -0.79 -3.64 17.65
C GLY A 203 0.12 -2.46 17.98
N TYR A 204 1.19 -2.25 17.22
CA TYR A 204 2.08 -1.09 17.38
C TYR A 204 1.35 0.22 17.09
N SER A 205 0.56 0.28 16.02
CA SER A 205 -0.21 1.50 15.70
C SER A 205 -1.18 1.88 16.81
N VAL A 206 -1.92 0.89 17.36
CA VAL A 206 -2.81 1.09 18.51
C VAL A 206 -2.03 1.44 19.78
N GLY A 207 -0.85 0.85 19.97
CA GLY A 207 0.05 1.16 21.08
C GLY A 207 0.47 2.63 21.08
N LEU A 208 0.89 3.16 19.91
CA LEU A 208 1.23 4.57 19.75
C LEU A 208 0.06 5.49 20.12
N ASP A 209 -1.17 5.17 19.65
CA ASP A 209 -2.37 5.98 19.98
C ASP A 209 -2.66 5.98 21.47
N LYS A 210 -2.53 4.83 22.13
CA LYS A 210 -2.75 4.70 23.57
C LYS A 210 -1.72 5.47 24.37
N ALA A 211 -0.43 5.34 24.04
CA ALA A 211 0.65 6.05 24.70
C ALA A 211 0.52 7.57 24.51
N TYR A 212 0.18 8.00 23.30
CA TYR A 212 -0.10 9.41 22.99
C TYR A 212 -1.28 9.95 23.78
N SER A 213 -2.42 9.25 23.80
CA SER A 213 -3.58 9.65 24.59
C SER A 213 -3.28 9.70 26.08
N LYS A 214 -2.51 8.74 26.61
CA LYS A 214 -2.06 8.71 28.01
C LYS A 214 -1.15 9.90 28.33
N MET A 215 -0.25 10.23 27.43
CA MET A 215 0.62 11.41 27.57
C MET A 215 -0.18 12.70 27.66
N LEU A 216 -1.12 12.91 26.73
CA LEU A 216 -1.97 14.11 26.72
C LEU A 216 -2.82 14.21 27.98
N SER A 217 -3.37 13.09 28.47
CA SER A 217 -4.22 13.04 29.66
C SER A 217 -3.46 13.36 30.95
N ALA A 218 -2.15 13.22 30.99
CA ALA A 218 -1.35 13.46 32.20
C ALA A 218 -1.42 14.91 32.72
N HIS A 219 -1.76 15.86 31.84
CA HIS A 219 -1.91 17.27 32.19
C HIS A 219 -3.37 17.70 32.42
N ILE A 220 -4.31 16.76 32.36
CA ILE A 220 -5.74 17.04 32.57
C ILE A 220 -6.15 16.51 33.95
N ASP A 221 -6.47 17.43 34.86
CA ASP A 221 -7.01 17.05 36.16
C ASP A 221 -8.54 16.79 36.08
N PHE A 222 -8.87 15.55 35.75
CA PHE A 222 -10.27 15.13 35.72
C PHE A 222 -10.96 15.12 37.08
N THR A 223 -10.19 15.18 38.19
CA THR A 223 -10.75 15.15 39.54
C THR A 223 -11.44 16.46 39.92
N THR A 224 -11.07 17.54 39.26
CA THR A 224 -11.66 18.87 39.45
C THR A 224 -12.86 19.12 38.54
N ALA A 225 -13.09 18.26 37.56
CA ALA A 225 -14.16 18.42 36.59
C ALA A 225 -15.53 18.36 37.27
N SER A 226 -16.36 19.36 37.02
CA SER A 226 -17.75 19.41 37.45
C SER A 226 -18.64 19.97 36.37
N LYS A 227 -19.96 19.91 36.54
CA LYS A 227 -20.91 20.50 35.61
C LYS A 227 -20.71 22.02 35.47
N ASP A 228 -20.32 22.69 36.57
CA ASP A 228 -20.17 24.13 36.62
C ASP A 228 -18.72 24.58 36.28
N GLU A 229 -17.75 23.68 36.40
CA GLU A 229 -16.34 23.85 36.06
C GLU A 229 -15.85 22.68 35.19
N PRO A 230 -16.22 22.66 33.92
CA PRO A 230 -15.79 21.59 33.01
C PRO A 230 -14.29 21.73 32.70
N VAL A 231 -13.61 20.59 32.58
CA VAL A 231 -12.21 20.51 32.15
C VAL A 231 -12.17 20.36 30.63
N ASP A 232 -11.34 21.14 29.98
CA ASP A 232 -11.11 21.00 28.54
C ASP A 232 -10.29 19.73 28.24
N ALA A 233 -10.93 18.75 27.64
CA ALA A 233 -10.34 17.49 27.21
C ALA A 233 -10.30 17.36 25.67
N THR A 234 -10.47 18.48 24.95
CA THR A 234 -10.48 18.49 23.47
C THR A 234 -9.22 17.88 22.88
N GLY A 235 -8.07 18.04 23.54
CA GLY A 235 -6.78 17.46 23.11
C GLY A 235 -6.76 15.91 23.10
N LEU A 236 -7.72 15.24 23.77
CA LEU A 236 -7.83 13.78 23.73
C LEU A 236 -8.63 13.28 22.51
N ILE A 237 -9.26 14.19 21.77
CA ILE A 237 -10.04 13.84 20.60
C ILE A 237 -9.12 13.81 19.39
N VAL A 238 -8.99 12.64 18.77
CA VAL A 238 -8.26 12.50 17.49
C VAL A 238 -9.06 13.22 16.40
N ASN A 239 -8.41 14.14 15.69
CA ASN A 239 -9.03 14.93 14.63
C ASN A 239 -10.34 15.62 15.05
N PRO A 240 -10.33 16.51 16.06
CA PRO A 240 -11.54 17.13 16.61
C PRO A 240 -12.27 18.03 15.61
N SER A 241 -11.59 18.48 14.57
CA SER A 241 -12.16 19.32 13.51
C SER A 241 -12.77 18.53 12.36
N PHE A 242 -12.58 17.23 12.31
CA PHE A 242 -12.95 16.37 11.17
C PHE A 242 -12.34 16.83 9.83
N GLN A 243 -11.16 17.43 9.90
CA GLN A 243 -10.46 17.96 8.73
C GLN A 243 -9.14 17.23 8.56
N THR A 244 -8.87 16.84 7.31
CA THR A 244 -7.57 16.33 6.91
C THR A 244 -6.99 17.32 5.91
N LYS A 245 -5.73 17.69 6.10
CA LYS A 245 -5.02 18.53 5.13
C LYS A 245 -4.48 17.63 4.03
N THR A 246 -4.94 17.86 2.84
CA THR A 246 -4.49 17.15 1.64
C THR A 246 -3.95 18.13 0.62
N GLU A 247 -2.95 17.72 -0.13
CA GLU A 247 -2.45 18.48 -1.28
C GLU A 247 -3.34 18.17 -2.48
N ASN A 248 -3.87 19.19 -3.12
CA ASN A 248 -4.66 19.03 -4.33
C ASN A 248 -3.76 18.87 -5.57
N GLU A 249 -4.37 18.65 -6.74
CA GLU A 249 -3.65 18.46 -8.00
C GLU A 249 -2.80 19.69 -8.43
N GLN A 250 -3.04 20.82 -7.82
CA GLN A 250 -2.31 22.08 -8.07
C GLN A 250 -1.18 22.30 -7.04
N GLY A 251 -0.97 21.37 -6.10
CA GLY A 251 0.04 21.49 -5.05
C GLY A 251 -0.36 22.41 -3.90
N GLU A 252 -1.65 22.74 -3.78
CA GLU A 252 -2.16 23.58 -2.70
C GLU A 252 -2.63 22.70 -1.54
N ILE A 253 -2.32 23.10 -0.32
CA ILE A 253 -2.83 22.44 0.89
C ILE A 253 -4.29 22.85 1.06
N VAL A 254 -5.17 21.86 0.99
CA VAL A 254 -6.60 22.03 1.20
C VAL A 254 -7.08 21.24 2.41
N ASP A 255 -8.00 21.82 3.16
CA ASP A 255 -8.66 21.14 4.26
C ASP A 255 -9.84 20.33 3.70
N THR A 256 -9.80 19.02 3.87
CA THR A 256 -10.91 18.12 3.54
C THR A 256 -11.57 17.61 4.80
N GLN A 257 -12.89 17.46 4.79
CA GLN A 257 -13.58 16.80 5.90
C GLN A 257 -13.26 15.31 5.86
N SER A 258 -12.82 14.77 7.00
CA SER A 258 -12.50 13.37 7.16
C SER A 258 -13.11 12.84 8.46
N GLY A 259 -13.68 11.66 8.40
CA GLY A 259 -14.10 10.91 9.58
C GLY A 259 -12.98 10.04 10.19
N GLU A 260 -11.75 10.17 9.71
CA GLU A 260 -10.61 9.39 10.17
C GLU A 260 -10.37 9.60 11.67
N GLY A 261 -10.18 8.50 12.38
CA GLY A 261 -10.06 8.50 13.84
C GLY A 261 -11.39 8.46 14.61
N TRP A 262 -12.55 8.45 13.91
CA TRP A 262 -13.86 8.35 14.52
C TRP A 262 -14.52 7.02 14.17
N THR A 263 -14.91 6.28 15.21
CA THR A 263 -15.80 5.12 15.10
C THR A 263 -17.18 5.54 15.56
N ILE A 264 -18.19 5.39 14.72
CA ILE A 264 -19.62 5.60 15.06
C ILE A 264 -20.20 4.25 15.47
#